data_e6e527a59b169b53fd5a081bbc035b77
#
_entry.id   e6e527a59b169b53fd5a081bbc035b77
#
_cell.length_a   1.000
_cell.length_b   1.000
_cell.length_c   1.000
_cell.angle_alpha   90.00
_cell.angle_beta   90.00
_cell.angle_gamma   90.00
#
_symmetry.space_group_name_H-M   'P 1'
#
loop_
_entity.id
_entity.type
_entity.pdbx_description
1 polymer ?
#
loop_
_entity_poly.entity_id
_entity_poly.type
_entity_poly.pdbx_seq_one_letter_code
_entity_poly.pdbx_strand_id
1 'polypeptide(L)'
;MEAGCPHHAFGTGILGRSIVPDQNRIMKGTLVVDGTSTEATTGAVADVVVTSVPFWLDLDGLDEESARFLAETLQLHRLAVEDAEHFGQRPKIDEFDDFTYFVVHGAIPESFATSELHIFLLPHGVITVHHGDCPALADVHARIARRHLIEDVSPQVSLLYLIVDSLIDTFFPVLSRFDDRIDELEDDILRQPTEAQLGVLFDLKRSLIAMRKVITPQRDMFAALASGVVELPSMTAEGQRYFRDIYDHLIRIADIVDGYRDLLSGVMDTHVSTVSNRLNVVMKQLTIIATIFLPLSYLTGFFGQNFTFLIGHVTGRLPFLAFGLGLELATVLVLVYFFRRRGWIGGPTT
;
A
#
# COMPACT_ATOMS: atom_id res chain seq x y z
N MET A 1 -37.77 4.60 47.74
CA MET A 1 -38.15 3.45 46.88
C MET A 1 -36.92 3.21 46.00
N GLU A 2 -36.06 2.34 46.48
CA GLU A 2 -34.87 1.89 45.82
C GLU A 2 -35.24 0.79 44.82
N ALA A 3 -34.90 0.95 43.56
CA ALA A 3 -34.99 -0.11 42.56
C ALA A 3 -33.56 -0.51 42.23
N GLY A 4 -33.08 -1.60 42.86
CA GLY A 4 -31.79 -2.21 42.59
C GLY A 4 -31.75 -2.81 41.20
N CYS A 5 -30.69 -2.55 40.49
CA CYS A 5 -30.27 -3.32 39.31
C CYS A 5 -29.86 -4.73 39.76
N PRO A 6 -30.31 -5.78 39.08
CA PRO A 6 -29.80 -7.12 39.32
C PRO A 6 -28.41 -7.27 38.70
N HIS A 7 -27.40 -7.56 39.53
CA HIS A 7 -26.14 -8.18 39.12
C HIS A 7 -26.46 -9.52 38.44
N HIS A 8 -26.34 -9.59 37.13
CA HIS A 8 -26.31 -10.87 36.45
C HIS A 8 -25.01 -11.59 36.80
N ALA A 9 -25.17 -12.59 37.66
CA ALA A 9 -24.12 -13.58 37.90
C ALA A 9 -23.81 -14.29 36.57
N PHE A 10 -22.52 -14.29 36.20
CA PHE A 10 -22.01 -15.10 35.12
C PHE A 10 -22.37 -16.58 35.39
N GLY A 11 -23.34 -17.08 34.67
CA GLY A 11 -23.78 -18.46 34.78
C GLY A 11 -22.73 -19.39 34.17
N THR A 12 -22.27 -20.33 34.99
CA THR A 12 -21.62 -21.58 34.61
C THR A 12 -22.56 -22.41 33.73
N GLY A 13 -22.70 -22.05 32.45
CA GLY A 13 -23.63 -22.64 31.52
C GLY A 13 -23.04 -23.13 30.20
N ILE A 14 -21.75 -23.41 30.16
CA ILE A 14 -21.13 -23.99 28.97
C ILE A 14 -20.66 -25.40 29.30
N LEU A 15 -21.55 -26.39 29.23
CA LEU A 15 -21.21 -27.81 29.01
C LEU A 15 -22.48 -28.66 29.21
N GLY A 16 -23.32 -28.71 28.21
CA GLY A 16 -24.48 -29.59 28.18
C GLY A 16 -24.72 -30.22 26.80
N ARG A 17 -23.71 -30.89 26.26
CA ARG A 17 -23.84 -32.06 25.36
C ARG A 17 -22.44 -32.51 24.96
N SER A 18 -22.04 -33.70 25.38
CA SER A 18 -20.79 -34.36 24.98
C SER A 18 -20.87 -34.74 23.50
N ILE A 19 -20.40 -33.85 22.63
CA ILE A 19 -19.82 -34.24 21.37
C ILE A 19 -18.33 -34.30 21.71
N VAL A 20 -17.79 -35.50 21.91
CA VAL A 20 -16.36 -35.74 22.06
C VAL A 20 -15.77 -35.51 20.66
N PRO A 21 -15.14 -34.33 20.39
CA PRO A 21 -14.43 -34.16 19.15
C PRO A 21 -13.31 -35.21 19.13
N ASP A 22 -12.87 -35.60 17.94
CA ASP A 22 -11.68 -36.44 17.80
C ASP A 22 -10.53 -35.69 18.52
N GLN A 23 -10.24 -36.13 19.77
CA GLN A 23 -9.39 -35.41 20.74
C GLN A 23 -7.94 -35.22 20.28
N ASN A 24 -7.60 -35.71 19.12
CA ASN A 24 -6.22 -35.80 18.65
C ASN A 24 -6.00 -35.21 17.25
N ARG A 25 -6.95 -34.42 16.75
CA ARG A 25 -6.78 -33.80 15.46
C ARG A 25 -5.82 -32.62 15.53
N ILE A 26 -4.82 -32.64 14.67
CA ILE A 26 -3.87 -31.54 14.47
C ILE A 26 -4.53 -30.48 13.56
N MET A 27 -4.55 -29.23 14.03
CA MET A 27 -4.92 -28.05 13.24
C MET A 27 -3.64 -27.41 12.70
N LYS A 28 -3.72 -26.79 11.53
CA LYS A 28 -2.56 -26.08 10.95
C LYS A 28 -2.28 -24.79 11.73
N GLY A 29 -1.53 -24.90 12.81
CA GLY A 29 -1.24 -23.73 13.66
C GLY A 29 -0.53 -24.09 14.95
N THR A 30 -0.40 -23.10 15.80
CA THR A 30 0.34 -23.13 17.05
C THR A 30 -0.54 -22.74 18.21
N LEU A 31 -0.52 -23.52 19.29
CA LEU A 31 -1.13 -23.17 20.56
C LEU A 31 -0.03 -22.66 21.51
N VAL A 32 -0.19 -21.47 22.04
CA VAL A 32 0.73 -20.85 23.03
C VAL A 32 0.04 -20.78 24.39
N VAL A 33 0.66 -21.36 25.40
CA VAL A 33 0.21 -21.33 26.80
C VAL A 33 1.42 -21.03 27.68
N ASP A 34 1.32 -20.06 28.55
CA ASP A 34 2.41 -19.63 29.44
C ASP A 34 3.75 -19.36 28.73
N GLY A 35 3.70 -18.85 27.48
CA GLY A 35 4.88 -18.57 26.66
C GLY A 35 5.48 -19.80 26.00
N THR A 36 4.86 -20.98 26.14
CA THR A 36 5.28 -22.22 25.49
C THR A 36 4.43 -22.48 24.26
N SER A 37 5.07 -22.61 23.09
CA SER A 37 4.42 -22.94 21.83
C SER A 37 4.38 -24.45 21.61
N THR A 38 3.22 -24.98 21.29
CA THR A 38 2.98 -26.39 20.94
C THR A 38 2.15 -26.48 19.66
N GLU A 39 2.18 -27.63 19.00
CA GLU A 39 1.28 -27.87 17.87
C GLU A 39 -0.19 -27.80 18.30
N ALA A 40 -1.01 -27.11 17.52
CA ALA A 40 -2.42 -26.95 17.86
C ALA A 40 -3.19 -28.25 17.63
N THR A 41 -3.78 -28.80 18.68
CA THR A 41 -4.70 -29.96 18.60
C THR A 41 -6.05 -29.59 19.19
N THR A 42 -7.13 -30.14 18.65
CA THR A 42 -8.50 -29.89 19.13
C THR A 42 -8.65 -30.17 20.62
N GLY A 43 -8.02 -31.25 21.11
CA GLY A 43 -8.03 -31.62 22.54
C GLY A 43 -7.32 -30.61 23.41
N ALA A 44 -6.09 -30.23 23.06
CA ALA A 44 -5.30 -29.27 23.83
C ALA A 44 -6.01 -27.88 23.90
N VAL A 45 -6.61 -27.44 22.80
CA VAL A 45 -7.37 -26.18 22.76
C VAL A 45 -8.63 -26.27 23.64
N ALA A 46 -9.39 -27.39 23.55
CA ALA A 46 -10.56 -27.58 24.40
C ALA A 46 -10.19 -27.59 25.90
N ASP A 47 -9.08 -28.23 26.26
CA ASP A 47 -8.60 -28.30 27.64
C ASP A 47 -8.26 -26.91 28.21
N VAL A 48 -7.53 -26.04 27.45
CA VAL A 48 -7.19 -24.69 27.92
C VAL A 48 -8.42 -23.78 28.04
N VAL A 49 -9.38 -23.93 27.15
CA VAL A 49 -10.66 -23.19 27.22
C VAL A 49 -11.45 -23.59 28.47
N VAL A 50 -11.56 -24.90 28.74
CA VAL A 50 -12.26 -25.42 29.93
C VAL A 50 -11.57 -24.99 31.23
N THR A 51 -10.23 -25.00 31.25
CA THR A 51 -9.45 -24.63 32.45
C THR A 51 -9.31 -23.12 32.63
N SER A 52 -9.83 -22.31 31.67
CA SER A 52 -9.73 -20.83 31.68
C SER A 52 -8.28 -20.31 31.82
N VAL A 53 -7.32 -21.08 31.32
CA VAL A 53 -5.91 -20.66 31.25
C VAL A 53 -5.73 -19.70 30.10
N PRO A 54 -5.00 -18.58 30.26
CA PRO A 54 -4.71 -17.67 29.15
C PRO A 54 -3.98 -18.40 28.01
N PHE A 55 -4.49 -18.25 26.79
CA PHE A 55 -3.91 -18.93 25.61
C PHE A 55 -3.95 -18.02 24.37
N TRP A 56 -3.10 -18.36 23.42
CA TRP A 56 -3.15 -17.88 22.05
C TRP A 56 -3.16 -19.07 21.09
N LEU A 57 -4.19 -19.15 20.28
CA LEU A 57 -4.27 -20.11 19.18
C LEU A 57 -4.06 -19.37 17.87
N ASP A 58 -2.96 -19.65 17.19
CA ASP A 58 -2.58 -19.05 15.91
C ASP A 58 -2.74 -20.07 14.78
N LEU A 59 -3.61 -19.79 13.81
CA LEU A 59 -4.00 -20.71 12.74
C LEU A 59 -3.63 -20.17 11.36
N ASP A 60 -2.96 -20.99 10.55
CA ASP A 60 -2.70 -20.69 9.13
C ASP A 60 -3.84 -21.24 8.26
N GLY A 61 -4.89 -20.45 8.13
CA GLY A 61 -6.15 -20.78 7.47
C GLY A 61 -7.07 -21.65 8.31
N LEU A 62 -8.31 -21.77 7.84
CA LEU A 62 -9.31 -22.67 8.41
C LEU A 62 -9.68 -23.71 7.36
N ASP A 63 -9.52 -24.99 7.70
CA ASP A 63 -10.16 -26.07 6.98
C ASP A 63 -11.58 -26.30 7.55
N GLU A 64 -12.44 -27.01 6.80
CA GLU A 64 -13.84 -27.25 7.17
C GLU A 64 -14.00 -27.83 8.59
N GLU A 65 -13.06 -28.63 9.06
CA GLU A 65 -13.15 -29.26 10.37
C GLU A 65 -12.65 -28.35 11.49
N SER A 66 -11.60 -27.53 11.24
CA SER A 66 -11.17 -26.47 12.17
C SER A 66 -12.27 -25.42 12.33
N ALA A 67 -12.91 -25.02 11.24
CA ALA A 67 -14.05 -24.11 11.28
C ALA A 67 -15.23 -24.70 12.07
N ARG A 68 -15.53 -26.00 11.85
CA ARG A 68 -16.55 -26.70 12.63
C ARG A 68 -16.19 -26.77 14.12
N PHE A 69 -14.93 -27.04 14.46
CA PHE A 69 -14.45 -27.03 15.85
C PHE A 69 -14.64 -25.66 16.51
N LEU A 70 -14.26 -24.57 15.81
CA LEU A 70 -14.47 -23.21 16.31
C LEU A 70 -15.95 -22.91 16.54
N ALA A 71 -16.84 -23.27 15.59
CA ALA A 71 -18.26 -22.97 15.66
C ALA A 71 -19.00 -23.87 16.68
N GLU A 72 -18.74 -25.19 16.72
CA GLU A 72 -19.52 -26.13 17.51
C GLU A 72 -18.93 -26.40 18.90
N THR A 73 -17.58 -26.44 19.01
CA THR A 73 -16.93 -26.75 20.29
C THR A 73 -16.60 -25.50 21.07
N LEU A 74 -16.03 -24.46 20.42
CA LEU A 74 -15.76 -23.19 21.08
C LEU A 74 -16.97 -22.24 21.06
N GLN A 75 -18.06 -22.63 20.41
CA GLN A 75 -19.33 -21.88 20.32
C GLN A 75 -19.18 -20.48 19.72
N LEU A 76 -18.19 -20.29 18.83
CA LEU A 76 -18.05 -19.04 18.10
C LEU A 76 -19.21 -18.87 17.10
N HIS A 77 -19.67 -17.66 16.91
CA HIS A 77 -20.79 -17.38 16.02
C HIS A 77 -20.46 -17.75 14.57
N ARG A 78 -21.35 -18.48 13.91
CA ARG A 78 -21.11 -19.04 12.55
C ARG A 78 -20.74 -17.98 11.52
N LEU A 79 -21.32 -16.79 11.59
CA LEU A 79 -20.97 -15.70 10.66
C LEU A 79 -19.51 -15.24 10.84
N ALA A 80 -19.02 -15.14 12.07
CA ALA A 80 -17.62 -14.76 12.32
C ALA A 80 -16.63 -15.84 11.87
N VAL A 81 -16.99 -17.13 12.01
CA VAL A 81 -16.18 -18.25 11.50
C VAL A 81 -16.21 -18.28 9.98
N GLU A 82 -17.37 -18.07 9.34
CA GLU A 82 -17.51 -18.00 7.88
C GLU A 82 -16.68 -16.85 7.29
N ASP A 83 -16.69 -15.67 7.94
CA ASP A 83 -15.84 -14.55 7.52
C ASP A 83 -14.35 -14.87 7.63
N ALA A 84 -13.93 -15.63 8.64
CA ALA A 84 -12.55 -16.07 8.82
C ALA A 84 -12.13 -17.21 7.87
N GLU A 85 -13.06 -17.96 7.29
CA GLU A 85 -12.81 -18.90 6.20
C GLU A 85 -12.62 -18.18 4.85
N HIS A 86 -13.27 -17.01 4.66
CA HIS A 86 -13.35 -16.30 3.39
C HIS A 86 -12.64 -14.93 3.50
N PHE A 87 -11.35 -14.92 3.16
CA PHE A 87 -10.55 -13.69 3.16
C PHE A 87 -11.05 -12.66 2.13
N GLY A 88 -10.68 -11.40 2.33
CA GLY A 88 -11.13 -10.26 1.52
C GLY A 88 -12.15 -9.39 2.24
N GLN A 89 -12.26 -9.54 3.56
CA GLN A 89 -13.11 -8.74 4.42
C GLN A 89 -12.54 -7.33 4.60
N ARG A 90 -13.42 -6.38 4.91
CA ARG A 90 -12.99 -5.03 5.32
C ARG A 90 -12.65 -5.04 6.81
N PRO A 91 -11.72 -4.16 7.24
CA PRO A 91 -11.48 -3.96 8.66
C PRO A 91 -12.79 -3.66 9.40
N LYS A 92 -13.03 -4.41 10.46
CA LYS A 92 -14.23 -4.30 11.29
C LYS A 92 -14.01 -4.84 12.69
N ILE A 93 -14.89 -4.44 13.60
CA ILE A 93 -15.04 -5.01 14.93
C ILE A 93 -16.51 -5.38 15.11
N ASP A 94 -16.77 -6.61 15.47
CA ASP A 94 -18.09 -7.13 15.74
C ASP A 94 -18.13 -7.68 17.17
N GLU A 95 -19.04 -7.16 17.98
CA GLU A 95 -19.24 -7.59 19.36
C GLU A 95 -20.28 -8.71 19.39
N PHE A 96 -19.94 -9.84 20.01
CA PHE A 96 -20.82 -10.96 20.30
C PHE A 96 -20.92 -11.13 21.83
N ASP A 97 -21.91 -11.86 22.30
CA ASP A 97 -22.16 -12.03 23.75
C ASP A 97 -20.96 -12.60 24.51
N ASP A 98 -20.20 -13.53 23.90
CA ASP A 98 -19.12 -14.27 24.55
C ASP A 98 -17.73 -13.92 24.01
N PHE A 99 -17.60 -13.14 22.93
CA PHE A 99 -16.32 -12.76 22.32
C PHE A 99 -16.45 -11.51 21.46
N THR A 100 -15.31 -10.88 21.17
CA THR A 100 -15.21 -9.79 20.18
C THR A 100 -14.39 -10.26 18.99
N TYR A 101 -14.91 -10.01 17.78
CA TYR A 101 -14.26 -10.40 16.53
C TYR A 101 -13.70 -9.18 15.81
N PHE A 102 -12.45 -9.29 15.35
CA PHE A 102 -11.77 -8.25 14.60
C PHE A 102 -11.31 -8.76 13.24
N VAL A 103 -11.40 -7.92 12.24
CA VAL A 103 -10.68 -8.05 10.99
C VAL A 103 -9.72 -6.88 10.91
N VAL A 104 -8.43 -7.16 10.91
CA VAL A 104 -7.36 -6.16 10.84
C VAL A 104 -6.40 -6.47 9.69
N HIS A 105 -5.75 -5.44 9.18
CA HIS A 105 -4.83 -5.59 8.06
C HIS A 105 -3.47 -5.00 8.40
N GLY A 106 -2.43 -5.67 7.91
CA GLY A 106 -1.07 -5.17 7.86
C GLY A 106 -0.60 -5.00 6.43
N ALA A 107 0.67 -4.65 6.24
CA ALA A 107 1.32 -4.62 4.94
C ALA A 107 2.24 -5.84 4.78
N ILE A 108 2.35 -6.36 3.55
CA ILE A 108 3.30 -7.42 3.23
C ILE A 108 4.65 -6.79 2.90
N PRO A 109 5.73 -7.07 3.68
CA PRO A 109 7.00 -6.37 3.55
C PRO A 109 7.63 -6.41 2.15
N GLU A 110 7.50 -7.52 1.43
CA GLU A 110 8.11 -7.74 0.11
C GLU A 110 7.29 -7.15 -1.05
N SER A 111 6.07 -6.73 -0.80
CA SER A 111 5.14 -6.22 -1.81
C SER A 111 4.46 -4.94 -1.33
N PHE A 112 3.71 -4.29 -2.21
CA PHE A 112 2.84 -3.17 -1.84
C PHE A 112 1.39 -3.64 -1.59
N ALA A 113 1.21 -4.91 -1.25
CA ALA A 113 -0.07 -5.51 -0.90
C ALA A 113 -0.31 -5.47 0.61
N THR A 114 -1.54 -5.75 1.00
CA THR A 114 -1.96 -5.87 2.41
C THR A 114 -2.22 -7.33 2.76
N SER A 115 -1.92 -7.71 4.01
CA SER A 115 -2.30 -8.98 4.62
C SER A 115 -3.51 -8.79 5.53
N GLU A 116 -4.37 -9.78 5.59
CA GLU A 116 -5.58 -9.78 6.41
C GLU A 116 -5.40 -10.75 7.57
N LEU A 117 -5.80 -10.32 8.76
CA LEU A 117 -5.77 -11.10 9.99
C LEU A 117 -7.13 -11.05 10.67
N HIS A 118 -7.69 -12.20 10.97
CA HIS A 118 -8.91 -12.36 11.75
C HIS A 118 -8.54 -12.67 13.19
N ILE A 119 -9.16 -11.99 14.16
CA ILE A 119 -8.85 -12.17 15.58
C ILE A 119 -10.16 -12.37 16.34
N PHE A 120 -10.24 -13.44 17.10
CA PHE A 120 -11.30 -13.67 18.07
C PHE A 120 -10.74 -13.42 19.46
N LEU A 121 -11.23 -12.38 20.14
CA LEU A 121 -10.89 -12.09 21.53
C LEU A 121 -11.90 -12.74 22.45
N LEU A 122 -11.45 -13.76 23.17
CA LEU A 122 -12.25 -14.49 24.15
C LEU A 122 -11.95 -13.99 25.59
N PRO A 123 -12.77 -14.32 26.57
CA PRO A 123 -12.53 -13.93 27.98
C PRO A 123 -11.18 -14.36 28.55
N HIS A 124 -10.62 -15.46 28.06
CA HIS A 124 -9.36 -16.02 28.55
C HIS A 124 -8.33 -16.30 27.44
N GLY A 125 -8.57 -15.90 26.20
CA GLY A 125 -7.63 -16.18 25.12
C GLY A 125 -7.87 -15.37 23.87
N VAL A 126 -6.94 -15.54 22.92
CA VAL A 126 -7.02 -14.95 21.58
C VAL A 126 -6.87 -16.06 20.55
N ILE A 127 -7.68 -16.03 19.52
CA ILE A 127 -7.51 -16.89 18.34
C ILE A 127 -7.21 -15.98 17.15
N THR A 128 -6.13 -16.26 16.44
CA THR A 128 -5.78 -15.59 15.19
C THR A 128 -5.91 -16.56 14.03
N VAL A 129 -6.42 -16.04 12.89
CA VAL A 129 -6.49 -16.77 11.64
C VAL A 129 -5.90 -15.90 10.54
N HIS A 130 -4.85 -16.38 9.88
CA HIS A 130 -4.18 -15.70 8.78
C HIS A 130 -3.98 -16.67 7.61
N HIS A 131 -3.53 -16.18 6.47
CA HIS A 131 -3.23 -17.02 5.31
C HIS A 131 -1.78 -16.85 4.90
N GLY A 132 -1.01 -17.95 4.98
CA GLY A 132 0.42 -17.98 4.68
C GLY A 132 1.28 -17.29 5.75
N ASP A 133 2.51 -16.98 5.40
CA ASP A 133 3.46 -16.33 6.33
C ASP A 133 2.98 -14.96 6.80
N CYS A 134 2.99 -14.75 8.11
CA CYS A 134 2.71 -13.48 8.75
C CYS A 134 3.89 -13.08 9.66
N PRO A 135 4.88 -12.34 9.14
CA PRO A 135 6.08 -11.96 9.91
C PRO A 135 5.76 -11.20 11.20
N ALA A 136 4.69 -10.42 11.21
CA ALA A 136 4.24 -9.70 12.39
C ALA A 136 3.89 -10.66 13.54
N LEU A 137 3.23 -11.78 13.26
CA LEU A 137 2.91 -12.79 14.30
C LEU A 137 4.15 -13.53 14.78
N ALA A 138 5.14 -13.76 13.91
CA ALA A 138 6.42 -14.36 14.32
C ALA A 138 7.14 -13.51 15.37
N ASP A 139 7.12 -12.18 15.24
CA ASP A 139 7.66 -11.26 16.23
C ASP A 139 6.89 -11.33 17.57
N VAL A 140 5.57 -11.43 17.50
CA VAL A 140 4.72 -11.58 18.70
C VAL A 140 5.02 -12.91 19.40
N HIS A 141 5.14 -14.02 18.66
CA HIS A 141 5.57 -15.31 19.23
C HIS A 141 6.91 -15.20 19.98
N ALA A 142 7.90 -14.50 19.40
CA ALA A 142 9.19 -14.29 20.02
C ALA A 142 9.11 -13.42 21.29
N ARG A 143 8.23 -12.40 21.32
CA ARG A 143 8.00 -11.54 22.50
C ARG A 143 7.34 -12.32 23.64
N ILE A 144 6.31 -13.11 23.34
CA ILE A 144 5.59 -13.90 24.35
C ILE A 144 6.47 -14.98 24.96
N ALA A 145 7.30 -15.67 24.15
CA ALA A 145 8.27 -16.64 24.64
C ALA A 145 9.25 -16.06 25.68
N ARG A 146 9.48 -14.74 25.65
CA ARG A 146 10.30 -13.99 26.63
C ARG A 146 9.48 -13.42 27.80
N ARG A 147 8.18 -13.75 27.90
CA ARG A 147 7.24 -13.24 28.91
C ARG A 147 7.11 -11.71 28.95
N HIS A 148 7.18 -11.04 27.82
CA HIS A 148 6.99 -9.60 27.68
C HIS A 148 5.52 -9.27 27.43
N LEU A 149 4.63 -9.60 28.37
CA LEU A 149 3.27 -9.07 28.40
C LEU A 149 3.27 -7.73 29.17
N ILE A 150 2.28 -6.92 28.91
CA ILE A 150 2.14 -5.60 29.52
C ILE A 150 1.65 -5.76 30.95
N GLU A 151 2.33 -5.13 31.89
CA GLU A 151 1.91 -5.06 33.29
C GLU A 151 0.63 -4.23 33.43
N ASP A 152 -0.22 -4.57 34.39
CA ASP A 152 -1.50 -3.88 34.69
C ASP A 152 -2.59 -3.97 33.60
N VAL A 153 -2.39 -4.82 32.58
CA VAL A 153 -3.37 -5.11 31.53
C VAL A 153 -3.67 -6.61 31.53
N SER A 154 -4.92 -6.99 31.30
CA SER A 154 -5.29 -8.41 31.20
C SER A 154 -4.49 -9.12 30.09
N PRO A 155 -4.10 -10.38 30.27
CA PRO A 155 -3.23 -11.10 29.32
C PRO A 155 -3.77 -11.11 27.89
N GLN A 156 -5.07 -11.32 27.72
CA GLN A 156 -5.72 -11.37 26.39
C GLN A 156 -5.78 -9.99 25.72
N VAL A 157 -5.98 -8.91 26.47
CA VAL A 157 -5.97 -7.54 25.94
C VAL A 157 -4.55 -7.10 25.60
N SER A 158 -3.58 -7.48 26.46
CA SER A 158 -2.15 -7.27 26.19
C SER A 158 -1.70 -7.99 24.92
N LEU A 159 -2.14 -9.24 24.74
CA LEU A 159 -1.84 -10.03 23.55
C LEU A 159 -2.50 -9.43 22.30
N LEU A 160 -3.76 -9.03 22.38
CA LEU A 160 -4.44 -8.36 21.28
C LEU A 160 -3.69 -7.10 20.85
N TYR A 161 -3.27 -6.26 21.81
CA TYR A 161 -2.46 -5.07 21.51
C TYR A 161 -1.17 -5.44 20.79
N LEU A 162 -0.39 -6.40 21.31
CA LEU A 162 0.88 -6.81 20.70
C LEU A 162 0.71 -7.33 19.25
N ILE A 163 -0.36 -8.08 19.01
CA ILE A 163 -0.68 -8.61 17.68
C ILE A 163 -0.99 -7.45 16.72
N VAL A 164 -1.89 -6.57 17.12
CA VAL A 164 -2.34 -5.45 16.29
C VAL A 164 -1.22 -4.44 16.06
N ASP A 165 -0.49 -4.07 17.09
CA ASP A 165 0.66 -3.16 17.03
C ASP A 165 1.72 -3.67 16.04
N SER A 166 2.16 -4.93 16.21
CA SER A 166 3.12 -5.55 15.29
C SER A 166 2.61 -5.62 13.85
N LEU A 167 1.31 -5.84 13.66
CA LEU A 167 0.71 -5.88 12.32
C LEU A 167 0.67 -4.50 11.67
N ILE A 168 0.30 -3.47 12.41
CA ILE A 168 0.24 -2.09 11.93
C ILE A 168 1.64 -1.53 11.65
N ASP A 169 2.62 -1.90 12.45
CA ASP A 169 4.02 -1.50 12.25
C ASP A 169 4.59 -1.99 10.92
N THR A 170 4.02 -3.04 10.32
CA THR A 170 4.44 -3.49 8.97
C THR A 170 4.21 -2.45 7.87
N PHE A 171 3.33 -1.48 8.07
CA PHE A 171 3.12 -0.40 7.09
C PHE A 171 4.32 0.53 6.96
N PHE A 172 5.05 0.82 8.06
CA PHE A 172 6.14 1.80 8.02
C PHE A 172 7.28 1.43 7.05
N PRO A 173 7.86 0.22 7.08
CA PRO A 173 8.90 -0.17 6.14
C PRO A 173 8.40 -0.23 4.69
N VAL A 174 7.12 -0.58 4.48
CA VAL A 174 6.52 -0.58 3.15
C VAL A 174 6.35 0.84 2.62
N LEU A 175 5.89 1.77 3.47
CA LEU A 175 5.75 3.18 3.12
C LEU A 175 7.11 3.86 2.85
N SER A 176 8.17 3.50 3.58
CA SER A 176 9.53 3.97 3.28
C SER A 176 9.97 3.55 1.87
N ARG A 177 9.66 2.32 1.46
CA ARG A 177 9.95 1.84 0.09
C ARG A 177 9.11 2.52 -0.98
N PHE A 178 7.89 2.99 -0.64
CA PHE A 178 7.13 3.84 -1.55
C PHE A 178 7.83 5.15 -1.81
N ASP A 179 8.37 5.78 -0.76
CA ASP A 179 9.14 7.02 -0.85
C ASP A 179 10.31 6.87 -1.81
N ASP A 180 11.18 5.90 -1.53
CA ASP A 180 12.35 5.59 -2.36
C ASP A 180 11.95 5.36 -3.83
N ARG A 181 10.83 4.64 -4.05
CA ARG A 181 10.38 4.31 -5.40
C ARG A 181 9.78 5.49 -6.16
N ILE A 182 9.12 6.40 -5.44
CA ILE A 182 8.59 7.64 -6.03
C ILE A 182 9.74 8.55 -6.44
N ASP A 183 10.75 8.72 -5.58
CA ASP A 183 11.93 9.55 -5.86
C ASP A 183 12.72 9.03 -7.07
N GLU A 184 13.00 7.72 -7.13
CA GLU A 184 13.63 7.09 -8.28
C GLU A 184 12.85 7.35 -9.58
N LEU A 185 11.53 7.20 -9.51
CA LEU A 185 10.66 7.38 -10.67
C LEU A 185 10.62 8.83 -11.15
N GLU A 186 10.61 9.80 -10.23
CA GLU A 186 10.66 11.24 -10.55
C GLU A 186 11.97 11.59 -11.26
N ASP A 187 13.10 11.13 -10.72
CA ASP A 187 14.43 11.34 -11.29
C ASP A 187 14.54 10.75 -12.71
N ASP A 188 14.01 9.54 -12.91
CA ASP A 188 14.02 8.87 -14.20
C ASP A 188 13.15 9.60 -15.23
N ILE A 189 11.98 10.08 -14.83
CA ILE A 189 11.06 10.88 -15.68
C ILE A 189 11.73 12.19 -16.11
N LEU A 190 12.41 12.87 -15.21
CA LEU A 190 13.13 14.11 -15.52
C LEU A 190 14.27 13.88 -16.52
N ARG A 191 14.99 12.74 -16.40
CA ARG A 191 16.07 12.36 -17.33
C ARG A 191 15.50 11.93 -18.68
N GLN A 192 14.58 11.00 -18.69
CA GLN A 192 13.99 10.44 -19.91
C GLN A 192 12.59 9.86 -19.70
N PRO A 193 11.53 10.62 -20.00
CA PRO A 193 10.16 10.11 -19.85
C PRO A 193 9.90 8.96 -20.83
N THR A 194 9.26 7.89 -20.34
CA THR A 194 8.87 6.71 -21.11
C THR A 194 7.45 6.26 -20.75
N GLU A 195 6.79 5.51 -21.65
CA GLU A 195 5.46 4.94 -21.37
C GLU A 195 5.49 3.88 -20.25
N ALA A 196 6.61 3.17 -20.09
CA ALA A 196 6.75 2.16 -19.04
C ALA A 196 6.67 2.79 -17.63
N GLN A 197 7.20 3.99 -17.44
CA GLN A 197 7.13 4.73 -16.19
C GLN A 197 5.68 5.09 -15.81
N LEU A 198 4.82 5.37 -16.78
CA LEU A 198 3.38 5.56 -16.52
C LEU A 198 2.73 4.29 -15.95
N GLY A 199 3.12 3.11 -16.45
CA GLY A 199 2.66 1.84 -15.91
C GLY A 199 3.01 1.70 -14.43
N VAL A 200 4.27 1.96 -14.07
CA VAL A 200 4.75 1.93 -12.68
C VAL A 200 3.99 2.95 -11.80
N LEU A 201 3.78 4.17 -12.29
CA LEU A 201 3.02 5.22 -11.62
C LEU A 201 1.59 4.77 -11.26
N PHE A 202 0.89 4.15 -12.22
CA PHE A 202 -0.45 3.63 -12.01
C PHE A 202 -0.48 2.45 -11.04
N ASP A 203 0.54 1.58 -11.06
CA ASP A 203 0.64 0.46 -10.12
C ASP A 203 0.86 0.94 -8.69
N LEU A 204 1.78 1.89 -8.46
CA LEU A 204 1.98 2.53 -7.16
C LEU A 204 0.70 3.21 -6.67
N LYS A 205 0.02 3.97 -7.54
CA LYS A 205 -1.24 4.63 -7.19
C LYS A 205 -2.33 3.63 -6.79
N ARG A 206 -2.44 2.49 -7.50
CA ARG A 206 -3.37 1.41 -7.16
C ARG A 206 -3.09 0.81 -5.79
N SER A 207 -1.81 0.57 -5.49
CA SER A 207 -1.38 0.02 -4.20
C SER A 207 -1.68 0.98 -3.04
N LEU A 208 -1.43 2.30 -3.19
CA LEU A 208 -1.82 3.29 -2.18
C LEU A 208 -3.34 3.37 -1.97
N ILE A 209 -4.12 3.26 -3.04
CA ILE A 209 -5.59 3.23 -2.92
C ILE A 209 -6.04 1.96 -2.17
N ALA A 210 -5.41 0.81 -2.42
CA ALA A 210 -5.70 -0.43 -1.70
C ALA A 210 -5.36 -0.31 -0.21
N MET A 211 -4.18 0.23 0.12
CA MET A 211 -3.78 0.49 1.52
C MET A 211 -4.76 1.44 2.20
N ARG A 212 -5.14 2.54 1.57
CA ARG A 212 -6.10 3.50 2.14
C ARG A 212 -7.45 2.87 2.46
N LYS A 213 -7.91 1.92 1.62
CA LYS A 213 -9.18 1.20 1.85
C LYS A 213 -9.20 0.37 3.13
N VAL A 214 -8.05 -0.05 3.62
CA VAL A 214 -7.94 -0.80 4.88
C VAL A 214 -7.51 0.10 6.04
N ILE A 215 -6.62 1.07 5.83
CA ILE A 215 -6.13 1.96 6.88
C ILE A 215 -7.24 2.85 7.44
N THR A 216 -8.07 3.46 6.57
CA THR A 216 -9.11 4.40 7.01
C THR A 216 -10.15 3.73 7.92
N PRO A 217 -10.77 2.57 7.57
CA PRO A 217 -11.67 1.87 8.48
C PRO A 217 -10.99 1.40 9.77
N GLN A 218 -9.74 0.94 9.71
CA GLN A 218 -8.99 0.56 10.91
C GLN A 218 -8.78 1.74 11.84
N ARG A 219 -8.39 2.91 11.31
CA ARG A 219 -8.25 4.14 12.11
C ARG A 219 -9.56 4.47 12.82
N ASP A 220 -10.68 4.42 12.12
CA ASP A 220 -11.99 4.75 12.69
C ASP A 220 -12.42 3.71 13.74
N MET A 221 -12.11 2.44 13.54
CA MET A 221 -12.34 1.34 14.48
C MET A 221 -11.52 1.52 15.77
N PHE A 222 -10.21 1.80 15.65
CA PHE A 222 -9.35 2.03 16.82
C PHE A 222 -9.61 3.38 17.50
N ALA A 223 -10.15 4.39 16.80
CA ALA A 223 -10.66 5.60 17.41
C ALA A 223 -11.83 5.31 18.37
N ALA A 224 -12.75 4.41 17.99
CA ALA A 224 -13.87 4.00 18.84
C ALA A 224 -13.39 3.26 20.11
N LEU A 225 -12.38 2.39 19.99
CA LEU A 225 -11.74 1.73 21.15
C LEU A 225 -10.97 2.71 22.03
N ALA A 226 -10.18 3.60 21.43
CA ALA A 226 -9.38 4.59 22.17
C ALA A 226 -10.25 5.62 22.91
N SER A 227 -11.44 5.92 22.42
CA SER A 227 -12.40 6.83 23.05
C SER A 227 -13.33 6.16 24.07
N GLY A 228 -13.32 4.81 24.15
CA GLY A 228 -14.23 4.05 25.00
C GLY A 228 -15.68 3.98 24.50
N VAL A 229 -15.91 4.25 23.20
CA VAL A 229 -17.22 4.03 22.56
C VAL A 229 -17.48 2.53 22.38
N VAL A 230 -16.43 1.77 22.10
CA VAL A 230 -16.42 0.30 22.10
C VAL A 230 -15.60 -0.15 23.30
N GLU A 231 -16.17 -0.97 24.16
CA GLU A 231 -15.53 -1.50 25.36
C GLU A 231 -15.21 -2.99 25.16
N LEU A 232 -13.94 -3.36 25.31
CA LEU A 232 -13.57 -4.78 25.27
C LEU A 232 -13.70 -5.42 26.65
N PRO A 233 -14.04 -6.72 26.72
CA PRO A 233 -14.04 -7.47 27.97
C PRO A 233 -12.69 -7.33 28.70
N SER A 234 -12.73 -7.02 29.98
CA SER A 234 -11.55 -6.80 30.84
C SER A 234 -10.63 -5.63 30.42
N MET A 235 -11.16 -4.67 29.65
CA MET A 235 -10.44 -3.44 29.32
C MET A 235 -10.22 -2.59 30.57
N THR A 236 -9.00 -2.17 30.80
CA THR A 236 -8.63 -1.21 31.84
C THR A 236 -8.36 0.16 31.24
N ALA A 237 -8.35 1.22 32.07
CA ALA A 237 -7.95 2.56 31.63
C ALA A 237 -6.51 2.57 31.08
N GLU A 238 -5.63 1.71 31.60
CA GLU A 238 -4.28 1.54 31.09
C GLU A 238 -4.30 0.83 29.72
N GLY A 239 -5.04 -0.27 29.57
CA GLY A 239 -5.26 -0.96 28.29
C GLY A 239 -5.77 0.00 27.19
N GLN A 240 -6.69 0.90 27.55
CA GLN A 240 -7.20 1.90 26.60
C GLN A 240 -6.13 2.86 26.07
N ARG A 241 -5.07 3.15 26.84
CA ARG A 241 -3.94 4.00 26.39
C ARG A 241 -3.14 3.31 25.29
N TYR A 242 -2.95 2.00 25.35
CA TYR A 242 -2.28 1.24 24.30
C TYR A 242 -3.06 1.24 22.97
N PHE A 243 -4.38 1.14 23.03
CA PHE A 243 -5.20 1.27 21.81
C PHE A 243 -5.22 2.70 21.26
N ARG A 244 -4.97 3.71 22.09
CA ARG A 244 -4.75 5.08 21.61
C ARG A 244 -3.44 5.20 20.85
N ASP A 245 -2.39 4.51 21.26
CA ASP A 245 -1.11 4.46 20.55
C ASP A 245 -1.28 3.85 19.14
N ILE A 246 -2.02 2.72 19.03
CA ILE A 246 -2.40 2.15 17.72
C ILE A 246 -3.15 3.17 16.85
N TYR A 247 -4.11 3.89 17.44
CA TYR A 247 -4.85 4.93 16.73
C TYR A 247 -3.93 6.06 16.21
N ASP A 248 -2.97 6.50 17.02
CA ASP A 248 -2.00 7.53 16.64
C ASP A 248 -1.08 7.03 15.50
N HIS A 249 -0.64 5.76 15.52
CA HIS A 249 0.07 5.12 14.42
C HIS A 249 -0.75 5.11 13.13
N LEU A 250 -2.03 4.75 13.22
CA LEU A 250 -2.93 4.71 12.05
C LEU A 250 -3.21 6.10 11.46
N ILE A 251 -3.31 7.15 12.30
CA ILE A 251 -3.37 8.54 11.81
C ILE A 251 -2.13 8.86 11.00
N ARG A 252 -0.94 8.60 11.56
CA ARG A 252 0.33 8.88 10.89
C ARG A 252 0.46 8.13 9.56
N ILE A 253 0.09 6.86 9.53
CA ILE A 253 0.10 6.02 8.33
C ILE A 253 -0.87 6.59 7.28
N ALA A 254 -2.08 6.99 7.68
CA ALA A 254 -3.07 7.58 6.78
C ALA A 254 -2.57 8.89 6.15
N ASP A 255 -1.94 9.75 6.95
CA ASP A 255 -1.37 11.02 6.48
C ASP A 255 -0.23 10.80 5.47
N ILE A 256 0.64 9.82 5.72
CA ILE A 256 1.72 9.45 4.79
C ILE A 256 1.14 8.92 3.47
N VAL A 257 0.15 8.03 3.53
CA VAL A 257 -0.50 7.46 2.33
C VAL A 257 -1.18 8.55 1.49
N ASP A 258 -1.87 9.50 2.14
CA ASP A 258 -2.48 10.63 1.45
C ASP A 258 -1.40 11.56 0.85
N GLY A 259 -0.30 11.81 1.56
CA GLY A 259 0.85 12.57 1.05
C GLY A 259 1.49 11.93 -0.19
N TYR A 260 1.74 10.63 -0.17
CA TYR A 260 2.30 9.92 -1.33
C TYR A 260 1.36 9.90 -2.53
N ARG A 261 0.05 9.86 -2.31
CA ARG A 261 -0.92 9.96 -3.39
C ARG A 261 -0.84 11.34 -4.09
N ASP A 262 -0.64 12.39 -3.32
CA ASP A 262 -0.50 13.75 -3.84
C ASP A 262 0.86 13.91 -4.57
N LEU A 263 1.94 13.34 -4.03
CA LEU A 263 3.25 13.28 -4.70
C LEU A 263 3.16 12.56 -6.05
N LEU A 264 2.54 11.38 -6.12
CA LEU A 264 2.35 10.65 -7.38
C LEU A 264 1.55 11.46 -8.42
N SER A 265 0.61 12.28 -7.96
CA SER A 265 -0.13 13.18 -8.86
C SER A 265 0.79 14.27 -9.42
N GLY A 266 1.69 14.83 -8.61
CA GLY A 266 2.73 15.78 -9.04
C GLY A 266 3.73 15.16 -10.02
N VAL A 267 4.17 13.91 -9.77
CA VAL A 267 5.06 13.18 -10.69
C VAL A 267 4.39 12.92 -12.04
N MET A 268 3.08 12.65 -12.04
CA MET A 268 2.29 12.51 -13.28
C MET A 268 2.28 13.82 -14.09
N ASP A 269 2.06 14.95 -13.44
CA ASP A 269 2.07 16.27 -14.07
C ASP A 269 3.46 16.60 -14.61
N THR A 270 4.51 16.25 -13.87
CA THR A 270 5.91 16.35 -14.30
C THR A 270 6.18 15.53 -15.55
N HIS A 271 5.68 14.29 -15.61
CA HIS A 271 5.82 13.44 -16.79
C HIS A 271 5.19 14.09 -18.04
N VAL A 272 3.93 14.56 -17.94
CA VAL A 272 3.23 15.22 -19.04
C VAL A 272 3.97 16.48 -19.49
N SER A 273 4.44 17.30 -18.55
CA SER A 273 5.19 18.51 -18.82
C SER A 273 6.52 18.22 -19.52
N THR A 274 7.27 17.20 -19.07
CA THR A 274 8.55 16.82 -19.65
C THR A 274 8.39 16.28 -21.07
N VAL A 275 7.36 15.45 -21.34
CA VAL A 275 7.01 14.99 -22.68
C VAL A 275 6.66 16.16 -23.59
N SER A 276 5.82 17.08 -23.13
CA SER A 276 5.43 18.28 -23.88
C SER A 276 6.64 19.16 -24.21
N ASN A 277 7.53 19.36 -23.25
CA ASN A 277 8.76 20.14 -23.47
C ASN A 277 9.68 19.47 -24.51
N ARG A 278 9.80 18.14 -24.48
CA ARG A 278 10.56 17.37 -25.45
C ARG A 278 9.98 17.48 -26.87
N LEU A 279 8.64 17.40 -27.00
CA LEU A 279 7.98 17.63 -28.28
C LEU A 279 8.25 19.04 -28.82
N ASN A 280 8.22 20.07 -27.96
CA ASN A 280 8.54 21.43 -28.34
C ASN A 280 10.01 21.57 -28.84
N VAL A 281 10.96 20.86 -28.21
CA VAL A 281 12.37 20.82 -28.67
C VAL A 281 12.46 20.16 -30.06
N VAL A 282 11.81 19.02 -30.29
CA VAL A 282 11.79 18.35 -31.58
C VAL A 282 11.13 19.20 -32.66
N MET A 283 9.99 19.81 -32.34
CA MET A 283 9.30 20.74 -33.27
C MET A 283 10.17 21.95 -33.61
N LYS A 284 10.88 22.51 -32.66
CA LYS A 284 11.84 23.60 -32.88
C LYS A 284 12.98 23.16 -33.80
N GLN A 285 13.56 21.97 -33.60
CA GLN A 285 14.60 21.43 -34.46
C GLN A 285 14.11 21.22 -35.91
N LEU A 286 12.92 20.63 -36.06
CA LEU A 286 12.32 20.42 -37.37
C LEU A 286 12.03 21.75 -38.07
N THR A 287 11.53 22.74 -37.34
CA THR A 287 11.26 24.08 -37.86
C THR A 287 12.55 24.78 -38.34
N ILE A 288 13.65 24.67 -37.58
CA ILE A 288 14.95 25.24 -37.98
C ILE A 288 15.42 24.59 -39.29
N ILE A 289 15.38 23.26 -39.39
CA ILE A 289 15.78 22.53 -40.58
C ILE A 289 14.93 22.98 -41.77
N ALA A 290 13.60 22.92 -41.65
CA ALA A 290 12.68 23.28 -42.72
C ALA A 290 12.86 24.73 -43.20
N THR A 291 13.04 25.68 -42.23
CA THR A 291 13.22 27.13 -42.55
C THR A 291 14.53 27.40 -43.28
N ILE A 292 15.57 26.58 -43.06
CA ILE A 292 16.84 26.71 -43.79
C ILE A 292 16.72 26.05 -45.17
N PHE A 293 16.19 24.83 -45.25
CA PHE A 293 16.17 24.07 -46.53
C PHE A 293 15.17 24.61 -47.54
N LEU A 294 14.03 25.16 -47.11
CA LEU A 294 12.98 25.59 -48.05
C LEU A 294 13.43 26.77 -48.95
N PRO A 295 14.05 27.88 -48.42
CA PRO A 295 14.60 28.93 -49.28
C PRO A 295 15.72 28.45 -50.16
N LEU A 296 16.64 27.58 -49.65
CA LEU A 296 17.70 27.01 -50.45
C LEU A 296 17.16 26.20 -51.62
N SER A 297 16.18 25.29 -51.40
CA SER A 297 15.59 24.51 -52.43
C SER A 297 14.87 25.39 -53.46
N TYR A 298 14.23 26.50 -53.01
CA TYR A 298 13.62 27.46 -53.90
C TYR A 298 14.68 28.16 -54.78
N LEU A 299 15.78 28.63 -54.21
CA LEU A 299 16.87 29.31 -54.93
C LEU A 299 17.50 28.36 -55.95
N THR A 300 17.90 27.15 -55.51
CA THR A 300 18.49 26.13 -56.39
C THR A 300 17.52 25.77 -57.53
N GLY A 301 16.26 25.55 -57.22
CA GLY A 301 15.19 25.26 -58.21
C GLY A 301 14.95 26.39 -59.19
N PHE A 302 14.93 27.65 -58.71
CA PHE A 302 14.72 28.83 -59.55
C PHE A 302 15.90 29.00 -60.55
N PHE A 303 17.13 28.96 -60.07
CA PHE A 303 18.32 29.08 -60.94
C PHE A 303 18.57 27.80 -61.79
N GLY A 304 17.98 26.65 -61.39
CA GLY A 304 18.00 25.42 -62.18
C GLY A 304 16.98 25.36 -63.33
N GLN A 305 16.10 26.39 -63.49
CA GLN A 305 15.13 26.46 -64.57
C GLN A 305 15.82 26.77 -65.90
N ASN A 306 15.55 25.96 -66.92
CA ASN A 306 16.16 26.05 -68.27
C ASN A 306 15.40 27.05 -69.18
N PHE A 307 15.06 28.23 -68.69
CA PHE A 307 14.50 29.29 -69.50
C PHE A 307 15.61 30.00 -70.30
N THR A 308 15.42 30.19 -71.61
CA THR A 308 16.39 30.82 -72.52
C THR A 308 16.78 32.21 -72.01
N PHE A 309 15.85 32.96 -71.41
CA PHE A 309 16.17 34.28 -70.80
C PHE A 309 17.21 34.18 -69.67
N LEU A 310 17.04 33.24 -68.74
CA LEU A 310 17.99 33.04 -67.64
C LEU A 310 19.36 32.58 -68.15
N ILE A 311 19.37 31.62 -69.05
CA ILE A 311 20.61 31.05 -69.64
C ILE A 311 21.36 32.15 -70.43
N GLY A 312 20.68 33.02 -71.15
CA GLY A 312 21.29 34.08 -71.93
C GLY A 312 21.85 35.26 -71.13
N HIS A 313 21.31 35.55 -69.98
CA HIS A 313 21.70 36.73 -69.16
C HIS A 313 22.59 36.36 -67.95
N VAL A 314 22.61 35.12 -67.48
CA VAL A 314 23.42 34.63 -66.37
C VAL A 314 24.54 33.70 -66.89
N THR A 315 25.47 34.26 -67.66
CA THR A 315 26.56 33.49 -68.25
C THR A 315 27.91 33.87 -67.61
N GLY A 316 28.73 32.89 -67.31
CA GLY A 316 30.07 33.07 -66.76
C GLY A 316 30.28 32.65 -65.31
N ARG A 317 31.53 32.61 -64.86
CA ARG A 317 31.91 32.16 -63.53
C ARG A 317 31.47 33.11 -62.40
N LEU A 318 31.53 34.39 -62.60
CA LEU A 318 31.20 35.39 -61.57
C LEU A 318 29.69 35.38 -61.21
N PRO A 319 28.73 35.43 -62.16
CA PRO A 319 27.32 35.28 -61.88
C PRO A 319 26.97 33.93 -61.19
N PHE A 320 27.60 32.82 -61.57
CA PHE A 320 27.42 31.51 -60.94
C PHE A 320 27.88 31.57 -59.48
N LEU A 321 29.06 32.12 -59.17
CA LEU A 321 29.57 32.25 -57.83
C LEU A 321 28.72 33.21 -56.97
N ALA A 322 28.26 34.33 -57.52
CA ALA A 322 27.46 35.31 -56.81
C ALA A 322 26.02 34.87 -56.55
N PHE A 323 25.30 34.42 -57.57
CA PHE A 323 23.85 34.10 -57.49
C PHE A 323 23.60 32.63 -57.17
N GLY A 324 24.44 31.69 -57.62
CA GLY A 324 24.31 30.26 -57.31
C GLY A 324 24.79 29.96 -55.89
N LEU A 325 26.08 30.26 -55.58
CA LEU A 325 26.65 29.87 -54.29
C LEU A 325 26.60 31.00 -53.26
N GLY A 326 26.86 32.27 -53.65
CA GLY A 326 26.94 33.38 -52.73
C GLY A 326 25.59 33.72 -52.08
N LEU A 327 24.51 33.70 -52.87
CA LEU A 327 23.17 33.98 -52.35
C LEU A 327 22.66 32.87 -51.41
N GLU A 328 22.96 31.61 -51.74
CA GLU A 328 22.64 30.47 -50.84
C GLU A 328 23.40 30.58 -49.51
N LEU A 329 24.72 30.83 -49.58
CA LEU A 329 25.55 31.01 -48.37
C LEU A 329 25.06 32.21 -47.51
N ALA A 330 24.76 33.35 -48.15
CA ALA A 330 24.22 34.51 -47.47
C ALA A 330 22.88 34.19 -46.76
N THR A 331 21.99 33.45 -47.44
CA THR A 331 20.71 33.04 -46.87
C THR A 331 20.93 32.16 -45.62
N VAL A 332 21.80 31.16 -45.69
CA VAL A 332 22.15 30.32 -44.54
C VAL A 332 22.68 31.14 -43.39
N LEU A 333 23.64 32.04 -43.65
CA LEU A 333 24.27 32.87 -42.61
C LEU A 333 23.27 33.80 -41.92
N VAL A 334 22.36 34.42 -42.69
CA VAL A 334 21.31 35.30 -42.17
C VAL A 334 20.34 34.48 -41.29
N LEU A 335 19.89 33.31 -41.73
CA LEU A 335 18.98 32.47 -40.97
C LEU A 335 19.66 31.91 -39.70
N VAL A 336 20.87 31.44 -39.77
CA VAL A 336 21.65 30.98 -38.61
C VAL A 336 21.86 32.12 -37.59
N TYR A 337 22.23 33.31 -38.08
CA TYR A 337 22.34 34.51 -37.23
C TYR A 337 21.02 34.82 -36.54
N PHE A 338 19.91 34.81 -37.28
CA PHE A 338 18.57 35.04 -36.73
C PHE A 338 18.17 34.02 -35.65
N PHE A 339 18.39 32.72 -35.90
CA PHE A 339 18.11 31.67 -34.92
C PHE A 339 19.03 31.77 -33.69
N ARG A 340 20.33 32.11 -33.88
CA ARG A 340 21.22 32.34 -32.75
C ARG A 340 20.79 33.54 -31.91
N ARG A 341 20.41 34.63 -32.54
CA ARG A 341 19.93 35.81 -31.83
C ARG A 341 18.63 35.55 -31.05
N ARG A 342 17.79 34.65 -31.53
CA ARG A 342 16.59 34.17 -30.82
C ARG A 342 16.82 33.07 -29.78
N GLY A 343 18.05 32.65 -29.58
CA GLY A 343 18.38 31.56 -28.66
C GLY A 343 17.89 30.17 -29.10
N TRP A 344 17.60 30.00 -30.43
CA TRP A 344 17.14 28.73 -30.96
C TRP A 344 18.31 27.78 -31.28
N ILE A 345 19.50 28.31 -31.55
CA ILE A 345 20.73 27.59 -31.80
C ILE A 345 21.80 28.15 -30.87
N GLY A 346 22.54 27.28 -30.17
CA GLY A 346 23.68 27.64 -29.33
C GLY A 346 23.35 28.29 -27.98
N GLY A 347 22.10 28.25 -27.53
CA GLY A 347 21.74 28.54 -26.13
C GLY A 347 22.12 27.36 -25.22
N PRO A 348 22.34 27.61 -23.92
CA PRO A 348 22.53 26.52 -22.98
C PRO A 348 21.31 25.57 -23.07
N THR A 349 21.56 24.30 -23.21
CA THR A 349 20.55 23.25 -23.05
C THR A 349 20.16 23.22 -21.57
N THR A 350 19.10 23.96 -21.22
CA THR A 350 18.42 23.83 -19.93
C THR A 350 17.44 22.70 -19.98
#